data_fd60a9ae385deaaa8e99e379c9a9c18f
#
_entry.id   fd60a9ae385deaaa8e99e379c9a9c18f
#
_cell.length_a   1.000
_cell.length_b   1.000
_cell.length_c   1.000
_cell.angle_alpha   90.00
_cell.angle_beta   90.00
_cell.angle_gamma   90.00
#
_symmetry.space_group_name_H-M   'P 1'
#
loop_
_entity.id
_entity.type
_entity.pdbx_description
1 polymer ?
#
loop_
_entity_poly.entity_id
_entity_poly.type
_entity_poly.pdbx_seq_one_letter_code
_entity_poly.pdbx_strand_id
1 'polypeptide(L)'
;MLSRFRFNEFFYRALKPSARPCDAPENPKIVVSPADCRSVVFSSVDSATDIWVKGRDFTIKRLLGPAYADEAKLFDGGALGIFRLAPQDYHRFHIPVDGVLDKPKLIKGEYYTVNPMAIRSALDVYGENVRIICPITSPIFGRVMVICVGAMMVGSTVITAEEGQEVKRTDELGYFQFGKRY
;
A
#
# COMPACT_ATOMS: atom_id res chain seq x y z
N MET A 1 -32.01 -20.45 4.15
CA MET A 1 -31.93 -19.24 3.32
C MET A 1 -30.48 -18.92 3.12
N LEU A 2 -29.88 -19.27 1.96
CA LEU A 2 -28.49 -18.91 1.64
C LEU A 2 -28.44 -17.41 1.37
N SER A 3 -27.80 -16.64 2.27
CA SER A 3 -27.55 -15.22 1.99
C SER A 3 -26.66 -15.15 0.75
N ARG A 4 -27.11 -14.42 -0.27
CA ARG A 4 -26.30 -14.15 -1.47
C ARG A 4 -25.19 -13.21 -1.05
N PHE A 5 -24.06 -13.74 -0.60
CA PHE A 5 -22.85 -12.98 -0.43
C PHE A 5 -22.48 -12.36 -1.79
N ARG A 6 -22.40 -11.05 -1.84
CA ARG A 6 -21.86 -10.36 -3.02
C ARG A 6 -20.36 -10.60 -3.06
N PHE A 7 -19.79 -10.76 -4.25
CA PHE A 7 -18.34 -10.98 -4.42
C PHE A 7 -17.49 -9.97 -3.64
N ASN A 8 -17.88 -8.70 -3.62
CA ASN A 8 -17.19 -7.66 -2.87
C ASN A 8 -17.22 -7.88 -1.35
N GLU A 9 -18.31 -8.41 -0.78
CA GLU A 9 -18.38 -8.72 0.65
C GLU A 9 -17.35 -9.77 1.04
N PHE A 10 -17.10 -10.72 0.16
CA PHE A 10 -16.00 -11.68 0.32
C PHE A 10 -14.63 -11.04 0.10
N PHE A 11 -14.49 -10.22 -0.93
CA PHE A 11 -13.21 -9.64 -1.36
C PHE A 11 -12.60 -8.75 -0.26
N TYR A 12 -13.39 -7.83 0.32
CA TYR A 12 -12.93 -6.97 1.42
C TYR A 12 -13.53 -7.39 2.79
N ARG A 13 -13.77 -8.68 2.99
CA ARG A 13 -14.28 -9.22 4.25
C ARG A 13 -13.45 -8.73 5.46
N ALA A 14 -14.10 -8.46 6.57
CA ALA A 14 -13.40 -8.24 7.83
C ALA A 14 -12.99 -9.60 8.45
N LEU A 15 -11.79 -9.67 8.98
CA LEU A 15 -11.35 -10.80 9.78
C LEU A 15 -11.77 -10.62 11.24
N LYS A 16 -11.84 -11.72 11.98
CA LYS A 16 -12.04 -11.66 13.43
C LYS A 16 -10.84 -10.94 14.08
N PRO A 17 -11.04 -10.14 15.14
CA PRO A 17 -9.95 -9.34 15.75
C PRO A 17 -8.71 -10.15 16.13
N SER A 18 -8.88 -11.43 16.50
CA SER A 18 -7.76 -12.30 16.88
C SER A 18 -7.09 -13.04 15.71
N ALA A 19 -7.56 -12.86 14.46
CA ALA A 19 -7.08 -13.63 13.32
C ALA A 19 -5.68 -13.21 12.84
N ARG A 20 -5.26 -12.00 13.17
CA ARG A 20 -3.92 -11.47 12.84
C ARG A 20 -3.38 -10.70 14.05
N PRO A 21 -2.89 -11.42 15.08
CA PRO A 21 -2.25 -10.75 16.21
C PRO A 21 -0.99 -10.01 15.74
N CYS A 22 -0.71 -8.88 16.37
CA CYS A 22 0.54 -8.16 16.12
C CYS A 22 1.71 -9.02 16.62
N ASP A 23 2.68 -9.26 15.77
CA ASP A 23 3.93 -9.92 16.18
C ASP A 23 4.79 -8.93 16.97
N ALA A 24 5.36 -9.38 18.08
CA ALA A 24 6.17 -8.56 19.01
C ALA A 24 5.50 -7.20 19.33
N PRO A 25 4.30 -7.16 19.93
CA PRO A 25 3.54 -5.93 20.15
C PRO A 25 4.29 -4.92 21.02
N GLU A 26 5.14 -5.39 21.93
CA GLU A 26 5.96 -4.56 22.83
C GLU A 26 7.20 -3.94 22.15
N ASN A 27 7.51 -4.33 20.92
CA ASN A 27 8.68 -3.79 20.22
C ASN A 27 8.26 -2.89 19.05
N PRO A 28 8.13 -1.58 19.26
CA PRO A 28 7.68 -0.65 18.22
C PRO A 28 8.70 -0.44 17.09
N LYS A 29 9.92 -1.00 17.20
CA LYS A 29 10.96 -0.95 16.16
C LYS A 29 10.77 -2.00 15.08
N ILE A 30 9.72 -2.82 15.16
CA ILE A 30 9.39 -3.83 14.14
C ILE A 30 8.30 -3.27 13.22
N VAL A 31 8.58 -3.23 11.93
CA VAL A 31 7.59 -2.97 10.88
C VAL A 31 6.78 -4.24 10.65
N VAL A 32 5.47 -4.18 10.71
CA VAL A 32 4.59 -5.31 10.41
C VAL A 32 4.14 -5.29 8.95
N SER A 33 3.81 -6.46 8.41
CA SER A 33 3.24 -6.53 7.06
C SER A 33 1.90 -5.79 6.99
N PRO A 34 1.72 -4.86 6.04
CA PRO A 34 0.46 -4.13 5.90
C PRO A 34 -0.67 -4.98 5.29
N ALA A 35 -0.39 -6.18 4.79
CA ALA A 35 -1.39 -7.01 4.13
C ALA A 35 -1.02 -8.50 4.15
N ASP A 36 -2.03 -9.35 3.98
CA ASP A 36 -1.83 -10.78 3.64
C ASP A 36 -1.49 -10.88 2.15
N CYS A 37 -0.20 -11.10 1.81
CA CYS A 37 0.25 -10.93 0.45
C CYS A 37 1.57 -11.64 0.14
N ARG A 38 2.00 -11.58 -1.11
CA ARG A 38 3.40 -11.83 -1.47
C ARG A 38 4.19 -10.54 -1.33
N SER A 39 5.24 -10.58 -0.53
CA SER A 39 6.07 -9.40 -0.23
C SER A 39 7.50 -9.56 -0.73
N VAL A 40 8.08 -8.42 -1.11
CA VAL A 40 9.51 -8.27 -1.36
C VAL A 40 9.93 -6.98 -0.67
N VAL A 41 11.02 -7.03 0.10
CA VAL A 41 11.53 -5.87 0.82
C VAL A 41 12.99 -5.63 0.41
N PHE A 42 13.31 -4.38 0.15
CA PHE A 42 14.64 -3.91 -0.22
C PHE A 42 15.16 -2.97 0.86
N SER A 43 16.43 -3.14 1.22
CA SER A 43 17.09 -2.27 2.20
C SER A 43 17.32 -0.84 1.70
N SER A 44 17.29 -0.65 0.36
CA SER A 44 17.35 0.68 -0.26
C SER A 44 16.46 0.74 -1.50
N VAL A 45 16.02 1.95 -1.84
CA VAL A 45 15.27 2.24 -3.07
C VAL A 45 16.12 1.88 -4.30
N ASP A 46 17.41 2.18 -4.28
CA ASP A 46 18.33 1.89 -5.39
C ASP A 46 18.36 0.39 -5.69
N SER A 47 18.48 -0.45 -4.64
CA SER A 47 18.42 -1.90 -4.80
C SER A 47 17.09 -2.40 -5.40
N ALA A 48 15.99 -1.71 -5.10
CA ALA A 48 14.68 -2.04 -5.66
C ALA A 48 14.61 -1.71 -7.16
N THR A 49 15.15 -0.57 -7.57
CA THR A 49 15.16 -0.13 -8.97
C THR A 49 16.05 -1.01 -9.84
N ASP A 50 17.18 -1.46 -9.32
CA ASP A 50 18.11 -2.32 -10.04
C ASP A 50 17.55 -3.74 -10.29
N ILE A 51 16.81 -4.26 -9.32
CA ILE A 51 16.43 -5.69 -9.32
C ILE A 51 14.98 -5.89 -9.80
N TRP A 52 14.05 -5.04 -9.39
CA TRP A 52 12.62 -5.35 -9.49
C TRP A 52 11.79 -4.34 -10.27
N VAL A 53 12.05 -3.05 -10.11
CA VAL A 53 11.29 -1.99 -10.76
C VAL A 53 12.01 -1.56 -12.03
N LYS A 54 11.99 -2.39 -13.07
CA LYS A 54 12.67 -2.13 -14.34
C LYS A 54 11.93 -1.18 -15.30
N GLY A 55 10.91 -0.47 -14.81
CA GLY A 55 10.25 0.59 -15.60
C GLY A 55 11.26 1.68 -15.96
N ARG A 56 11.30 2.10 -17.22
CA ARG A 56 12.31 3.05 -17.75
C ARG A 56 12.39 4.38 -17.00
N ASP A 57 11.33 4.75 -16.26
CA ASP A 57 11.21 6.06 -15.64
C ASP A 57 10.75 6.00 -14.16
N PHE A 58 10.88 4.86 -13.49
CA PHE A 58 10.50 4.77 -12.08
C PHE A 58 11.39 5.67 -11.24
N THR A 59 10.75 6.55 -10.47
CA THR A 59 11.39 7.35 -9.41
C THR A 59 10.44 7.48 -8.23
N ILE A 60 10.99 7.66 -7.03
CA ILE A 60 10.18 7.96 -5.84
C ILE A 60 9.34 9.22 -6.07
N LYS A 61 9.88 10.23 -6.73
CA LYS A 61 9.15 11.46 -7.07
C LYS A 61 7.91 11.18 -7.92
N ARG A 62 8.01 10.32 -8.95
CA ARG A 62 6.86 9.90 -9.76
C ARG A 62 5.87 9.06 -8.96
N LEU A 63 6.39 8.13 -8.15
CA LEU A 63 5.55 7.29 -7.29
C LEU A 63 4.72 8.12 -6.32
N LEU A 64 5.32 9.12 -5.68
CA LEU A 64 4.63 10.03 -4.74
C LEU A 64 3.71 11.03 -5.46
N GLY A 65 3.93 11.26 -6.75
CA GLY A 65 3.12 12.18 -7.55
C GLY A 65 3.24 13.64 -7.11
N PRO A 66 2.51 14.57 -7.76
CA PRO A 66 2.65 16.01 -7.50
C PRO A 66 2.39 16.43 -6.06
N ALA A 67 1.52 15.69 -5.35
CA ALA A 67 1.10 16.04 -4.00
C ALA A 67 2.22 15.90 -2.95
N TYR A 68 3.19 15.00 -3.19
CA TYR A 68 4.29 14.71 -2.26
C TYR A 68 5.65 14.64 -2.96
N ALA A 69 5.76 15.24 -4.15
CA ALA A 69 7.01 15.24 -4.94
C ALA A 69 8.21 15.85 -4.20
N ASP A 70 7.95 16.86 -3.37
CA ASP A 70 8.99 17.57 -2.60
C ASP A 70 9.53 16.73 -1.44
N GLU A 71 8.73 15.75 -0.98
CA GLU A 71 9.15 14.81 0.07
C GLU A 71 10.00 13.65 -0.46
N ALA A 72 10.13 13.49 -1.78
CA ALA A 72 10.86 12.37 -2.39
C ALA A 72 12.30 12.21 -1.85
N LYS A 73 12.97 13.33 -1.58
CA LYS A 73 14.34 13.36 -1.04
C LYS A 73 14.46 12.77 0.37
N LEU A 74 13.37 12.74 1.14
CA LEU A 74 13.37 12.13 2.47
C LEU A 74 13.59 10.60 2.41
N PHE A 75 13.42 10.02 1.23
CA PHE A 75 13.53 8.58 0.98
C PHE A 75 14.84 8.20 0.28
N ASP A 76 15.77 9.14 0.11
CA ASP A 76 17.11 8.85 -0.40
C ASP A 76 17.81 7.89 0.59
N GLY A 77 18.22 6.72 0.11
CA GLY A 77 18.74 5.64 0.95
C GLY A 77 17.71 4.91 1.81
N GLY A 78 16.43 5.26 1.69
CA GLY A 78 15.32 4.63 2.41
C GLY A 78 15.01 3.22 1.90
N ALA A 79 14.37 2.41 2.76
CA ALA A 79 13.91 1.07 2.40
C ALA A 79 12.61 1.11 1.59
N LEU A 80 12.38 0.09 0.75
CA LEU A 80 11.15 -0.08 -0.02
C LEU A 80 10.58 -1.48 0.18
N GLY A 81 9.28 -1.56 0.52
CA GLY A 81 8.51 -2.79 0.55
C GLY A 81 7.46 -2.81 -0.55
N ILE A 82 7.33 -3.94 -1.24
CA ILE A 82 6.30 -4.19 -2.25
C ILE A 82 5.43 -5.35 -1.78
N PHE A 83 4.14 -5.10 -1.63
CA PHE A 83 3.16 -6.02 -1.08
C PHE A 83 2.06 -6.27 -2.12
N ARG A 84 2.07 -7.44 -2.74
CA ARG A 84 1.17 -7.78 -3.83
C ARG A 84 0.11 -8.78 -3.39
N LEU A 85 -1.14 -8.33 -3.33
CA LEU A 85 -2.29 -9.17 -3.02
C LEU A 85 -2.74 -9.90 -4.29
N ALA A 86 -2.94 -11.20 -4.21
CA ALA A 86 -3.56 -12.00 -5.27
C ALA A 86 -5.10 -11.92 -5.13
N PRO A 87 -5.87 -12.18 -6.20
CA PRO A 87 -7.33 -12.00 -6.17
C PRO A 87 -8.08 -12.77 -5.06
N GLN A 88 -7.52 -13.88 -4.59
CA GLN A 88 -8.08 -14.70 -3.51
C GLN A 88 -7.66 -14.24 -2.11
N ASP A 89 -6.67 -13.36 -2.01
CA ASP A 89 -6.15 -12.91 -0.72
C ASP A 89 -7.16 -12.03 0.02
N TYR A 90 -6.87 -11.72 1.26
CA TYR A 90 -7.58 -10.75 2.07
C TYR A 90 -7.25 -9.33 1.56
N HIS A 91 -8.27 -8.51 1.27
CA HIS A 91 -8.07 -7.22 0.59
C HIS A 91 -8.26 -5.99 1.48
N ARG A 92 -8.27 -6.15 2.82
CA ARG A 92 -8.01 -5.02 3.71
C ARG A 92 -6.51 -4.89 3.93
N PHE A 93 -6.06 -3.67 4.15
CA PHE A 93 -4.67 -3.38 4.45
C PHE A 93 -4.58 -2.55 5.74
N HIS A 94 -3.45 -2.66 6.38
CA HIS A 94 -3.27 -2.26 7.78
C HIS A 94 -2.06 -1.35 7.94
N ILE A 95 -2.02 -0.65 9.06
CA ILE A 95 -0.93 0.25 9.45
C ILE A 95 0.32 -0.57 9.75
N PRO A 96 1.47 -0.28 9.08
CA PRO A 96 2.70 -1.05 9.29
C PRO A 96 3.56 -0.56 10.46
N VAL A 97 3.40 0.70 10.89
CA VAL A 97 4.20 1.34 11.94
C VAL A 97 3.33 2.22 12.82
N ASP A 98 3.68 2.37 14.09
CA ASP A 98 3.01 3.32 14.97
C ASP A 98 3.33 4.76 14.57
N GLY A 99 2.35 5.67 14.64
CA GLY A 99 2.54 7.07 14.29
C GLY A 99 1.24 7.86 14.20
N VAL A 100 1.29 8.98 13.47
CA VAL A 100 0.14 9.81 13.14
C VAL A 100 -0.09 9.75 11.63
N LEU A 101 -1.31 9.46 11.22
CA LEU A 101 -1.70 9.46 9.81
C LEU A 101 -1.91 10.89 9.34
N ASP A 102 -1.12 11.32 8.37
CA ASP A 102 -1.36 12.59 7.70
C ASP A 102 -2.39 12.42 6.57
N LYS A 103 -2.72 13.53 5.92
CA LYS A 103 -3.79 13.57 4.92
C LYS A 103 -3.57 12.59 3.76
N PRO A 104 -4.41 11.57 3.57
CA PRO A 104 -4.34 10.72 2.39
C PRO A 104 -4.61 11.51 1.10
N LYS A 105 -3.85 11.25 0.05
CA LYS A 105 -4.00 11.93 -1.25
C LYS A 105 -4.21 10.93 -2.38
N LEU A 106 -5.29 11.11 -3.12
CA LEU A 106 -5.55 10.37 -4.36
C LEU A 106 -4.73 10.97 -5.49
N ILE A 107 -3.94 10.14 -6.14
CA ILE A 107 -3.26 10.44 -7.40
C ILE A 107 -4.04 9.73 -8.51
N LYS A 108 -4.64 10.51 -9.40
CA LYS A 108 -5.33 9.98 -10.59
C LYS A 108 -4.34 9.32 -11.52
N GLY A 109 -4.76 8.28 -12.20
CA GLY A 109 -3.92 7.52 -13.12
C GLY A 109 -4.69 6.41 -13.82
N GLU A 110 -3.95 5.49 -14.39
CA GLU A 110 -4.45 4.36 -15.15
C GLU A 110 -4.79 3.16 -14.27
N TYR A 111 -5.25 2.07 -14.88
CA TYR A 111 -5.60 0.81 -14.22
C TYR A 111 -4.88 -0.37 -14.89
N TYR A 112 -3.58 -0.25 -15.10
CA TYR A 112 -2.79 -1.35 -15.62
C TYR A 112 -2.76 -2.52 -14.65
N THR A 113 -2.62 -3.73 -15.20
CA THR A 113 -2.47 -4.91 -14.37
C THR A 113 -1.17 -4.88 -13.56
N VAL A 114 -1.22 -5.27 -12.30
CA VAL A 114 -0.05 -5.47 -11.44
C VAL A 114 0.47 -6.92 -11.47
N ASN A 115 0.16 -7.65 -12.54
CA ASN A 115 0.72 -8.97 -12.79
C ASN A 115 2.26 -8.88 -12.86
N PRO A 116 3.02 -9.88 -12.36
CA PRO A 116 4.48 -9.88 -12.40
C PRO A 116 5.10 -9.65 -13.78
N MET A 117 4.45 -10.08 -14.86
CA MET A 117 4.93 -9.83 -16.22
C MET A 117 4.80 -8.37 -16.63
N ALA A 118 3.71 -7.69 -16.24
CA ALA A 118 3.52 -6.26 -16.51
C ALA A 118 4.50 -5.40 -15.70
N ILE A 119 4.72 -5.73 -14.45
CA ILE A 119 5.68 -5.03 -13.57
C ILE A 119 7.12 -5.15 -14.09
N ARG A 120 7.45 -6.26 -14.76
CA ARG A 120 8.77 -6.48 -15.39
C ARG A 120 8.89 -5.90 -16.79
N SER A 121 7.82 -5.33 -17.32
CA SER A 121 7.84 -4.65 -18.62
C SER A 121 8.49 -3.27 -18.53
N ALA A 122 8.60 -2.59 -19.68
CA ALA A 122 9.10 -1.20 -19.72
C ALA A 122 8.12 -0.17 -19.16
N LEU A 123 6.91 -0.57 -18.77
CA LEU A 123 5.87 0.30 -18.24
C LEU A 123 6.07 0.52 -16.73
N ASP A 124 6.10 1.78 -16.30
CA ASP A 124 6.09 2.13 -14.88
C ASP A 124 4.67 2.00 -14.29
N VAL A 125 4.23 0.76 -14.04
CA VAL A 125 2.89 0.47 -13.52
C VAL A 125 2.63 1.18 -12.19
N TYR A 126 3.61 1.32 -11.34
CA TYR A 126 3.46 1.95 -10.03
C TYR A 126 3.32 3.46 -10.10
N GLY A 127 4.02 4.11 -11.02
CA GLY A 127 3.94 5.55 -11.24
C GLY A 127 2.75 5.97 -12.10
N GLU A 128 2.20 5.07 -12.92
CA GLU A 128 1.08 5.37 -13.83
C GLU A 128 -0.29 5.03 -13.23
N ASN A 129 -0.40 3.98 -12.42
CA ASN A 129 -1.69 3.56 -11.88
C ASN A 129 -2.24 4.57 -10.86
N VAL A 130 -3.58 4.65 -10.82
CA VAL A 130 -4.30 5.33 -9.75
C VAL A 130 -3.84 4.79 -8.41
N ARG A 131 -3.58 5.67 -7.45
CA ARG A 131 -3.09 5.28 -6.13
C ARG A 131 -3.46 6.29 -5.08
N ILE A 132 -3.55 5.84 -3.83
CA ILE A 132 -3.70 6.72 -2.68
C ILE A 132 -2.39 6.66 -1.87
N ILE A 133 -1.82 7.83 -1.63
CA ILE A 133 -0.65 7.99 -0.77
C ILE A 133 -1.15 8.28 0.64
N CYS A 134 -0.78 7.45 1.61
CA CYS A 134 -1.11 7.59 3.01
C CYS A 134 0.18 7.82 3.82
N PRO A 135 0.54 9.07 4.07
CA PRO A 135 1.76 9.38 4.84
C PRO A 135 1.52 9.12 6.32
N ILE A 136 2.51 8.54 6.98
CA ILE A 136 2.53 8.34 8.43
C ILE A 136 3.78 9.03 8.99
N THR A 137 3.60 9.87 9.99
CA THR A 137 4.70 10.44 10.76
C THR A 137 4.94 9.54 11.98
N SER A 138 5.98 8.72 11.90
CA SER A 138 6.35 7.77 12.95
C SER A 138 7.45 8.32 13.84
N PRO A 139 7.33 8.23 15.19
CA PRO A 139 8.38 8.67 16.10
C PRO A 139 9.67 7.83 16.00
N ILE A 140 9.59 6.64 15.42
CA ILE A 140 10.71 5.71 15.33
C ILE A 140 11.30 5.66 13.91
N PHE A 141 10.43 5.63 12.91
CA PHE A 141 10.84 5.45 11.51
C PHE A 141 10.87 6.77 10.71
N GLY A 142 10.47 7.89 11.35
CA GLY A 142 10.33 9.15 10.63
C GLY A 142 9.17 9.12 9.62
N ARG A 143 9.40 9.54 8.41
CA ARG A 143 8.38 9.60 7.36
C ARG A 143 8.20 8.24 6.68
N VAL A 144 7.00 7.69 6.75
CA VAL A 144 6.63 6.42 6.09
C VAL A 144 5.47 6.67 5.14
N MET A 145 5.59 6.23 3.89
CA MET A 145 4.52 6.33 2.89
C MET A 145 3.90 4.96 2.66
N VAL A 146 2.64 4.78 3.00
CA VAL A 146 1.86 3.62 2.57
C VAL A 146 1.14 3.97 1.29
N ILE A 147 1.49 3.29 0.19
CA ILE A 147 0.99 3.61 -1.14
C ILE A 147 0.07 2.49 -1.61
N CYS A 148 -1.22 2.77 -1.64
CA CYS A 148 -2.26 1.83 -2.05
C CYS A 148 -2.50 1.97 -3.55
N VAL A 149 -1.89 1.08 -4.34
CA VAL A 149 -1.95 1.13 -5.81
C VAL A 149 -3.16 0.36 -6.33
N GLY A 150 -4.02 1.04 -7.07
CA GLY A 150 -5.12 0.42 -7.82
C GLY A 150 -4.60 -0.40 -9.00
N ALA A 151 -5.44 -1.31 -9.50
CA ALA A 151 -5.09 -2.17 -10.62
C ALA A 151 -6.31 -2.48 -11.47
N MET A 152 -6.10 -3.10 -12.63
CA MET A 152 -7.18 -3.65 -13.44
C MET A 152 -8.05 -4.59 -12.58
N MET A 153 -9.36 -4.40 -12.62
CA MET A 153 -10.38 -5.10 -11.82
C MET A 153 -10.49 -4.66 -10.35
N VAL A 154 -9.47 -4.03 -9.75
CA VAL A 154 -9.50 -3.43 -8.41
C VAL A 154 -9.60 -1.92 -8.58
N GLY A 155 -10.83 -1.43 -8.78
CA GLY A 155 -11.07 -0.05 -9.22
C GLY A 155 -11.21 0.97 -8.11
N SER A 156 -11.38 0.56 -6.87
CA SER A 156 -11.54 1.50 -5.76
C SER A 156 -10.67 1.13 -4.57
N THR A 157 -9.98 2.12 -4.06
CA THR A 157 -9.28 2.07 -2.77
C THR A 157 -10.05 2.94 -1.78
N VAL A 158 -10.44 2.37 -0.65
CA VAL A 158 -11.16 3.08 0.41
C VAL A 158 -10.25 3.17 1.61
N ILE A 159 -9.98 4.39 2.07
CA ILE A 159 -9.27 4.64 3.32
C ILE A 159 -10.30 4.81 4.42
N THR A 160 -10.16 4.06 5.51
CA THR A 160 -11.08 4.08 6.66
C THR A 160 -10.50 4.80 7.86
N ALA A 161 -9.17 4.95 7.92
CA ALA A 161 -8.51 5.75 8.94
C ALA A 161 -8.61 7.25 8.62
N GLU A 162 -8.66 8.09 9.65
CA GLU A 162 -8.86 9.53 9.52
C GLU A 162 -7.55 10.32 9.57
N GLU A 163 -7.50 11.47 8.87
CA GLU A 163 -6.39 12.42 8.95
C GLU A 163 -6.21 12.91 10.39
N GLY A 164 -4.96 12.93 10.87
CA GLY A 164 -4.61 13.32 12.22
C GLY A 164 -4.78 12.24 13.29
N GLN A 165 -5.31 11.07 12.91
CA GLN A 165 -5.48 9.95 13.84
C GLN A 165 -4.13 9.39 14.29
N GLU A 166 -3.97 9.17 15.59
CA GLU A 166 -2.93 8.28 16.11
C GLU A 166 -3.27 6.84 15.71
N VAL A 167 -2.35 6.21 15.01
CA VAL A 167 -2.51 4.85 14.48
C VAL A 167 -1.46 3.92 15.07
N LYS A 168 -1.87 2.68 15.30
CA LYS A 168 -1.00 1.60 15.78
C LYS A 168 -0.81 0.56 14.70
N ARG A 169 0.29 -0.16 14.79
CA ARG A 169 0.56 -1.32 13.94
C ARG A 169 -0.63 -2.28 13.97
N THR A 170 -1.01 -2.79 12.82
CA THR A 170 -2.17 -3.66 12.59
C THR A 170 -3.54 -2.98 12.59
N ASP A 171 -3.67 -1.71 12.96
CA ASP A 171 -4.92 -0.98 12.77
C ASP A 171 -5.32 -1.00 11.29
N GLU A 172 -6.62 -1.00 11.01
CA GLU A 172 -7.09 -0.95 9.63
C GLU A 172 -6.79 0.44 9.02
N LEU A 173 -6.08 0.45 7.90
CA LEU A 173 -5.91 1.66 7.09
C LEU A 173 -7.01 1.78 6.04
N GLY A 174 -7.45 0.64 5.48
CA GLY A 174 -8.49 0.64 4.45
C GLY A 174 -8.62 -0.70 3.74
N TYR A 175 -9.27 -0.65 2.56
CA TYR A 175 -9.48 -1.85 1.76
C TYR A 175 -9.61 -1.54 0.26
N PHE A 176 -9.37 -2.55 -0.57
CA PHE A 176 -9.64 -2.53 -2.00
C PHE A 176 -11.03 -3.07 -2.30
N GLN A 177 -11.72 -2.46 -3.27
CA GLN A 177 -13.00 -2.94 -3.80
C GLN A 177 -12.85 -3.38 -5.26
N PHE A 178 -13.51 -4.48 -5.60
CA PHE A 178 -13.56 -5.00 -6.95
C PHE A 178 -14.60 -4.23 -7.80
N GLY A 179 -14.24 -3.85 -9.03
CA GLY A 179 -15.18 -3.40 -10.06
C GLY A 179 -15.71 -1.96 -9.97
N LYS A 180 -15.39 -1.17 -8.96
CA LYS A 180 -15.68 0.27 -8.94
C LYS A 180 -14.50 1.06 -9.50
N ARG A 181 -14.79 2.06 -10.34
CA ARG A 181 -13.83 3.06 -10.83
C ARG A 181 -14.19 4.42 -10.25
N TYR A 182 -13.20 5.24 -9.96
CA TYR A 182 -13.39 6.66 -9.60
C TYR A 182 -13.76 7.48 -10.81
#